data_da282e53594364ea3090eb4bbae39b68
#
_entry.id   da282e53594364ea3090eb4bbae39b68
#
_cell.length_a   1.000
_cell.length_b   1.000
_cell.length_c   1.000
_cell.angle_alpha   90.00
_cell.angle_beta   90.00
_cell.angle_gamma   90.00
#
_symmetry.space_group_name_H-M   'P 1'
#
loop_
_entity.id
_entity.type
_entity.pdbx_description
1 polymer ?
#
loop_
_entity_poly.entity_id
_entity_poly.type
_entity_poly.pdbx_seq_one_letter_code
_entity_poly.pdbx_strand_id
1 'polypeptide(L)'
;MPPDRIVSGTYICAAAITRSQIVLENPPEGELKAFLEVYRKMGGQYKGNSGKLLVNGKNVQSPVKLLETSVYPGFPTDLQSPVMAVLSTIEGESCIREMVFEDRYKAADQLRKMGARIRVQGNEAVICGVKTLHGAAVQAQELRGGASLILAALGAKGVTVLEGYSFVQRGYCLLYTSDAADEGLG
;
A
#
# COMPACT_ATOMS: atom_id res chain seq x y z
N MET A 1 -17.07 -13.70 -5.70
CA MET A 1 -16.92 -12.66 -4.67
C MET A 1 -17.05 -11.31 -5.37
N PRO A 2 -17.82 -10.34 -4.87
CA PRO A 2 -17.88 -9.02 -5.49
C PRO A 2 -16.47 -8.39 -5.45
N PRO A 3 -16.10 -7.61 -6.47
CA PRO A 3 -14.80 -6.95 -6.50
C PRO A 3 -14.68 -5.94 -5.35
N ASP A 4 -13.54 -5.98 -4.66
CA ASP A 4 -13.25 -5.11 -3.50
C ASP A 4 -12.24 -4.04 -3.90
N ARG A 5 -12.62 -2.77 -3.72
CA ARG A 5 -11.77 -1.61 -4.01
C ARG A 5 -10.52 -1.54 -3.14
N ILE A 6 -10.60 -2.02 -1.89
CA ILE A 6 -9.45 -1.96 -0.97
C ILE A 6 -8.44 -3.04 -1.33
N VAL A 7 -8.89 -4.25 -1.65
CA VAL A 7 -8.02 -5.31 -2.16
C VAL A 7 -7.37 -4.88 -3.47
N SER A 8 -8.16 -4.35 -4.43
CA SER A 8 -7.64 -3.84 -5.70
C SER A 8 -6.59 -2.73 -5.50
N GLY A 9 -6.87 -1.75 -4.62
CA GLY A 9 -5.94 -0.68 -4.29
C GLY A 9 -4.65 -1.19 -3.63
N THR A 10 -4.74 -2.23 -2.80
CA THR A 10 -3.58 -2.86 -2.18
C THR A 10 -2.68 -3.54 -3.22
N TYR A 11 -3.24 -4.26 -4.19
CA TYR A 11 -2.45 -4.82 -5.31
C TYR A 11 -1.83 -3.74 -6.19
N ILE A 12 -2.52 -2.61 -6.41
CA ILE A 12 -1.93 -1.47 -7.11
C ILE A 12 -0.75 -0.88 -6.33
N CYS A 13 -0.85 -0.81 -4.99
CA CYS A 13 0.29 -0.43 -4.14
C CYS A 13 1.44 -1.44 -4.23
N ALA A 14 1.17 -2.75 -4.35
CA ALA A 14 2.20 -3.76 -4.57
C ALA A 14 2.94 -3.51 -5.90
N ALA A 15 2.21 -3.28 -7.00
CA ALA A 15 2.82 -2.92 -8.28
C ALA A 15 3.64 -1.62 -8.19
N ALA A 16 3.17 -0.63 -7.41
CA ALA A 16 3.88 0.62 -7.19
C ALA A 16 5.21 0.42 -6.49
N ILE A 17 5.22 -0.33 -5.37
CA ILE A 17 6.42 -0.49 -4.53
C ILE A 17 7.46 -1.39 -5.18
N THR A 18 7.02 -2.40 -5.96
CA THR A 18 7.90 -3.31 -6.70
C THR A 18 8.28 -2.78 -8.09
N ARG A 19 7.78 -1.62 -8.50
CA ARG A 19 8.00 -1.04 -9.84
C ARG A 19 7.60 -2.00 -10.98
N SER A 20 6.55 -2.77 -10.78
CA SER A 20 6.08 -3.81 -11.69
C SER A 20 4.83 -3.41 -12.48
N GLN A 21 4.38 -4.31 -13.33
CA GLN A 21 3.10 -4.22 -14.03
C GLN A 21 2.21 -5.38 -13.60
N ILE A 22 0.94 -5.10 -13.39
CA ILE A 22 -0.09 -6.10 -13.09
C ILE A 22 -1.34 -5.85 -13.92
N VAL A 23 -2.14 -6.88 -14.07
CA VAL A 23 -3.50 -6.82 -14.63
C VAL A 23 -4.47 -7.22 -13.53
N LEU A 24 -5.40 -6.33 -13.19
CA LEU A 24 -6.53 -6.66 -12.33
C LEU A 24 -7.72 -7.05 -13.21
N GLU A 25 -8.34 -8.18 -12.90
CA GLU A 25 -9.54 -8.65 -13.57
C GLU A 25 -10.79 -8.20 -12.82
N ASN A 26 -11.72 -7.60 -13.51
CA ASN A 26 -12.99 -7.07 -12.99
C ASN A 26 -12.84 -6.18 -11.74
N PRO A 27 -11.87 -5.22 -11.68
CA PRO A 27 -11.78 -4.32 -10.54
C PRO A 27 -12.99 -3.37 -10.52
N PRO A 28 -13.39 -2.85 -9.35
CA PRO A 28 -14.47 -1.87 -9.23
C PRO A 28 -13.94 -0.47 -9.61
N GLU A 29 -13.64 -0.25 -10.91
CA GLU A 29 -12.98 0.98 -11.39
C GLU A 29 -13.69 2.26 -10.95
N GLY A 30 -15.03 2.26 -10.92
CA GLY A 30 -15.83 3.40 -10.48
C GLY A 30 -15.55 3.81 -9.03
N GLU A 31 -15.27 2.84 -8.17
CA GLU A 31 -15.00 3.06 -6.74
C GLU A 31 -13.51 3.35 -6.44
N LEU A 32 -12.63 3.09 -7.42
CA LEU A 32 -11.18 3.32 -7.32
C LEU A 32 -10.78 4.75 -7.73
N LYS A 33 -11.67 5.58 -8.25
CA LYS A 33 -11.33 6.87 -8.87
C LYS A 33 -10.42 7.74 -8.00
N ALA A 34 -10.82 8.01 -6.75
CA ALA A 34 -10.03 8.85 -5.85
C ALA A 34 -8.62 8.28 -5.58
N PHE A 35 -8.52 6.95 -5.43
CA PHE A 35 -7.24 6.27 -5.28
C PHE A 35 -6.39 6.34 -6.56
N LEU A 36 -6.97 6.10 -7.72
CA LEU A 36 -6.27 6.14 -9.01
C LEU A 36 -5.77 7.55 -9.37
N GLU A 37 -6.46 8.59 -8.91
CA GLU A 37 -5.97 9.98 -9.03
C GLU A 37 -4.68 10.19 -8.20
N VAL A 38 -4.63 9.68 -6.98
CA VAL A 38 -3.43 9.73 -6.15
C VAL A 38 -2.32 8.89 -6.78
N TYR A 39 -2.64 7.68 -7.27
CA TYR A 39 -1.70 6.81 -7.96
C TYR A 39 -1.06 7.52 -9.16
N ARG A 40 -1.85 8.25 -9.95
CA ARG A 40 -1.34 9.05 -11.08
C ARG A 40 -0.44 10.20 -10.61
N LYS A 41 -0.79 10.88 -9.50
CA LYS A 41 0.07 11.92 -8.90
C LYS A 41 1.43 11.37 -8.47
N MET A 42 1.49 10.12 -8.03
CA MET A 42 2.74 9.43 -7.71
C MET A 42 3.56 9.03 -8.96
N GLY A 43 3.02 9.21 -10.17
CA GLY A 43 3.65 8.83 -11.45
C GLY A 43 3.17 7.48 -11.98
N GLY A 44 2.23 6.85 -11.33
CA GLY A 44 1.64 5.60 -11.76
C GLY A 44 0.78 5.76 -13.02
N GLN A 45 0.75 4.73 -13.85
CA GLN A 45 -0.05 4.70 -15.06
C GLN A 45 -1.02 3.53 -15.02
N TYR A 46 -2.20 3.71 -15.59
CA TYR A 46 -3.18 2.64 -15.70
C TYR A 46 -4.04 2.81 -16.95
N LYS A 47 -4.58 1.70 -17.45
CA LYS A 47 -5.49 1.68 -18.60
C LYS A 47 -6.55 0.60 -18.37
N GLY A 48 -7.82 1.04 -18.33
CA GLY A 48 -8.98 0.14 -18.29
C GLY A 48 -9.35 -0.33 -19.69
N ASN A 49 -9.69 -1.61 -19.86
CA ASN A 49 -10.22 -2.19 -21.07
C ASN A 49 -11.02 -3.46 -20.75
N SER A 50 -12.30 -3.48 -21.14
CA SER A 50 -13.17 -4.68 -21.11
C SER A 50 -13.13 -5.47 -19.81
N GLY A 51 -13.30 -4.81 -18.66
CA GLY A 51 -13.28 -5.45 -17.35
C GLY A 51 -11.88 -5.78 -16.83
N LYS A 52 -10.83 -5.30 -17.47
CA LYS A 52 -9.45 -5.44 -17.02
C LYS A 52 -8.83 -4.06 -16.79
N LEU A 53 -8.06 -3.92 -15.72
CA LEU A 53 -7.27 -2.73 -15.45
C LEU A 53 -5.77 -3.09 -15.48
N LEU A 54 -5.09 -2.66 -16.53
CA LEU A 54 -3.63 -2.74 -16.62
C LEU A 54 -3.05 -1.61 -15.77
N VAL A 55 -2.20 -1.97 -14.82
CA VAL A 55 -1.54 -1.05 -13.90
C VAL A 55 -0.04 -1.14 -14.10
N ASN A 56 0.62 0.02 -14.22
CA ASN A 56 2.07 0.14 -14.40
C ASN A 56 2.68 1.02 -13.31
N GLY A 57 3.44 0.40 -12.41
CA GLY A 57 4.13 1.05 -11.29
C GLY A 57 5.56 1.52 -11.59
N LYS A 58 6.10 1.27 -12.78
CA LYS A 58 7.51 1.54 -13.12
C LYS A 58 7.94 2.99 -12.86
N ASN A 59 7.05 3.94 -13.07
CA ASN A 59 7.32 5.37 -12.95
C ASN A 59 6.77 6.00 -11.66
N VAL A 60 6.39 5.18 -10.67
CA VAL A 60 5.94 5.68 -9.37
C VAL A 60 7.14 6.20 -8.58
N GLN A 61 7.41 7.50 -8.66
CA GLN A 61 8.57 8.14 -8.05
C GLN A 61 8.33 9.59 -7.59
N SER A 62 7.09 10.07 -7.69
CA SER A 62 6.75 11.45 -7.34
C SER A 62 6.12 11.50 -5.94
N PRO A 63 6.62 12.33 -5.01
CA PRO A 63 6.01 12.51 -3.71
C PRO A 63 4.66 13.22 -3.82
N VAL A 64 3.79 13.01 -2.83
CA VAL A 64 2.45 13.63 -2.76
C VAL A 64 2.45 14.67 -1.64
N LYS A 65 2.36 15.95 -2.01
CA LYS A 65 2.43 17.06 -1.03
C LYS A 65 1.41 16.94 0.08
N LEU A 66 0.17 16.58 -0.26
CA LEU A 66 -0.91 16.33 0.69
C LEU A 66 -1.87 15.31 0.13
N LEU A 67 -2.13 14.27 0.92
CA LEU A 67 -3.18 13.28 0.73
C LEU A 67 -4.11 13.34 1.94
N GLU A 68 -5.38 13.64 1.74
CA GLU A 68 -6.40 13.63 2.79
C GLU A 68 -7.31 12.42 2.60
N THR A 69 -7.52 11.66 3.68
CA THR A 69 -8.55 10.61 3.67
C THR A 69 -9.93 11.23 3.81
N SER A 70 -10.92 10.60 3.24
CA SER A 70 -12.30 11.09 3.29
C SER A 70 -13.28 9.94 3.12
N VAL A 71 -14.53 10.16 3.55
CA VAL A 71 -15.61 9.23 3.25
C VAL A 71 -15.84 9.15 1.74
N TYR A 72 -16.41 8.01 1.30
CA TYR A 72 -16.73 7.82 -0.12
C TYR A 72 -17.57 9.01 -0.66
N PRO A 73 -17.26 9.55 -1.85
CA PRO A 73 -16.34 9.05 -2.88
C PRO A 73 -14.88 9.53 -2.76
N GLY A 74 -14.46 10.08 -1.63
CA GLY A 74 -13.08 10.53 -1.43
C GLY A 74 -12.08 9.39 -1.25
N PHE A 75 -10.82 9.75 -0.89
CA PHE A 75 -9.76 8.78 -0.72
C PHE A 75 -10.02 7.89 0.52
N PRO A 76 -10.09 6.55 0.34
CA PRO A 76 -10.48 5.66 1.43
C PRO A 76 -9.39 5.55 2.50
N THR A 77 -9.77 5.71 3.76
CA THR A 77 -8.88 5.56 4.92
C THR A 77 -8.22 4.16 4.97
N ASP A 78 -8.89 3.13 4.45
CA ASP A 78 -8.34 1.76 4.39
C ASP A 78 -7.17 1.60 3.43
N LEU A 79 -6.92 2.54 2.53
CA LEU A 79 -5.73 2.59 1.67
C LEU A 79 -4.66 3.58 2.16
N GLN A 80 -4.88 4.24 3.29
CA GLN A 80 -3.96 5.18 3.89
C GLN A 80 -2.62 4.50 4.24
N SER A 81 -2.63 3.42 5.02
CA SER A 81 -1.42 2.69 5.41
C SER A 81 -0.70 2.01 4.21
N PRO A 82 -1.39 1.34 3.26
CA PRO A 82 -0.80 0.88 2.01
C PRO A 82 -0.06 1.98 1.23
N VAL A 83 -0.68 3.16 1.05
CA VAL A 83 -0.04 4.28 0.35
C VAL A 83 1.12 4.86 1.16
N MET A 84 1.05 4.90 2.48
CA MET A 84 2.16 5.31 3.35
C MET A 84 3.40 4.44 3.12
N ALA A 85 3.24 3.12 2.95
CA ALA A 85 4.33 2.21 2.61
C ALA A 85 4.94 2.54 1.24
N VAL A 86 4.12 2.81 0.21
CA VAL A 86 4.61 3.22 -1.12
C VAL A 86 5.37 4.53 -1.03
N LEU A 87 4.81 5.57 -0.38
CA LEU A 87 5.43 6.88 -0.24
C LEU A 87 6.76 6.81 0.53
N SER A 88 6.92 5.83 1.43
CA SER A 88 8.18 5.60 2.14
C SER A 88 9.34 5.20 1.21
N THR A 89 9.04 4.76 -0.03
CA THR A 89 10.04 4.39 -1.06
C THR A 89 10.19 5.43 -2.18
N ILE A 90 9.56 6.59 -2.04
CA ILE A 90 9.60 7.68 -3.03
C ILE A 90 10.39 8.85 -2.44
N GLU A 91 11.56 9.16 -3.01
CA GLU A 91 12.39 10.27 -2.54
C GLU A 91 11.63 11.60 -2.58
N GLY A 92 11.75 12.38 -1.52
CA GLY A 92 11.04 13.62 -1.31
C GLY A 92 10.09 13.55 -0.10
N GLU A 93 9.38 14.63 0.13
CA GLU A 93 8.47 14.76 1.27
C GLU A 93 7.02 14.63 0.81
N SER A 94 6.28 13.76 1.51
CA SER A 94 4.85 13.57 1.35
C SER A 94 4.14 13.77 2.68
N CYS A 95 2.89 14.20 2.65
CA CYS A 95 2.05 14.34 3.83
C CYS A 95 0.75 13.55 3.63
N ILE A 96 0.37 12.78 4.64
CA ILE A 96 -0.95 12.15 4.73
C ILE A 96 -1.67 12.75 5.93
N ARG A 97 -2.91 13.22 5.73
CA ARG A 97 -3.80 13.68 6.78
C ARG A 97 -5.00 12.74 6.87
N GLU A 98 -5.16 12.09 8.02
CA GLU A 98 -6.29 11.21 8.31
C GLU A 98 -7.46 12.02 8.86
N MET A 99 -8.58 12.01 8.13
CA MET A 99 -9.75 12.82 8.43
C MET A 99 -10.97 11.99 8.86
N VAL A 100 -10.85 10.65 8.87
CA VAL A 100 -11.99 9.74 9.11
C VAL A 100 -11.89 9.08 10.48
N PHE A 101 -10.71 8.61 10.85
CA PHE A 101 -10.50 7.88 12.09
C PHE A 101 -9.32 8.43 12.89
N GLU A 102 -9.42 8.31 14.20
CA GLU A 102 -8.32 8.57 15.12
C GLU A 102 -7.34 7.36 15.16
N ASP A 103 -6.09 7.64 15.54
CA ASP A 103 -5.06 6.63 15.81
C ASP A 103 -4.80 5.60 14.67
N ARG A 104 -4.76 6.07 13.42
CA ARG A 104 -4.57 5.23 12.21
C ARG A 104 -3.13 5.03 11.78
N TYR A 105 -2.15 5.57 12.52
CA TYR A 105 -0.73 5.53 12.13
C TYR A 105 0.10 4.46 12.86
N LYS A 106 -0.52 3.42 13.42
CA LYS A 106 0.18 2.33 14.14
C LYS A 106 1.25 1.65 13.30
N ALA A 107 1.01 1.52 11.99
CA ALA A 107 1.98 0.95 11.06
C ALA A 107 3.25 1.80 10.90
N ALA A 108 3.20 3.10 11.20
CA ALA A 108 4.36 4.00 11.04
C ALA A 108 5.56 3.57 11.90
N ASP A 109 5.32 3.13 13.14
CA ASP A 109 6.40 2.66 14.03
C ASP A 109 7.08 1.41 13.48
N GLN A 110 6.31 0.51 12.89
CA GLN A 110 6.84 -0.71 12.30
C GLN A 110 7.59 -0.41 11.00
N LEU A 111 7.07 0.49 10.16
CA LEU A 111 7.78 0.96 8.95
C LEU A 111 9.10 1.65 9.29
N ARG A 112 9.18 2.38 10.43
CA ARG A 112 10.44 2.97 10.90
C ARG A 112 11.50 1.90 11.21
N LYS A 113 11.12 0.73 11.72
CA LYS A 113 12.05 -0.39 11.92
C LYS A 113 12.65 -0.88 10.60
N MET A 114 11.90 -0.72 9.49
CA MET A 114 12.36 -1.03 8.14
C MET A 114 13.16 0.12 7.50
N GLY A 115 13.45 1.19 8.24
CA GLY A 115 14.22 2.34 7.78
C GLY A 115 13.39 3.47 7.19
N ALA A 116 12.05 3.41 7.22
CA ALA A 116 11.22 4.53 6.78
C ALA A 116 11.38 5.75 7.68
N ARG A 117 11.35 6.94 7.10
CA ARG A 117 11.43 8.23 7.81
C ARG A 117 10.04 8.86 7.86
N ILE A 118 9.30 8.54 8.90
CA ILE A 118 7.91 9.00 9.09
C ILE A 118 7.83 9.74 10.42
N ARG A 119 7.25 10.95 10.42
CA ARG A 119 6.91 11.70 11.63
C ARG A 119 5.40 11.84 11.69
N VAL A 120 4.80 11.41 12.79
CA VAL A 120 3.36 11.51 13.05
C VAL A 120 3.12 12.61 14.09
N GLN A 121 2.17 13.49 13.82
CA GLN A 121 1.73 14.53 14.72
C GLN A 121 0.22 14.73 14.60
N GLY A 122 -0.51 14.33 15.64
CA GLY A 122 -1.97 14.32 15.59
C GLY A 122 -2.49 13.41 14.45
N ASN A 123 -3.28 13.97 13.57
CA ASN A 123 -3.85 13.27 12.43
C ASN A 123 -3.01 13.40 11.14
N GLU A 124 -1.77 13.85 11.23
CA GLU A 124 -0.87 14.00 10.10
C GLU A 124 0.35 13.07 10.21
N ALA A 125 0.76 12.50 9.08
CA ALA A 125 2.02 11.81 8.91
C ALA A 125 2.83 12.47 7.81
N VAL A 126 4.01 12.97 8.14
CA VAL A 126 5.01 13.46 7.19
C VAL A 126 5.97 12.33 6.90
N ILE A 127 6.11 11.97 5.62
CA ILE A 127 6.91 10.87 5.13
C ILE A 127 8.04 11.44 4.28
N CYS A 128 9.27 11.30 4.74
CA CYS A 128 10.46 11.59 3.93
C CYS A 128 10.92 10.28 3.31
N GLY A 129 10.56 10.05 2.05
CA GLY A 129 10.83 8.79 1.38
C GLY A 129 12.32 8.48 1.27
N VAL A 130 12.67 7.21 1.34
CA VAL A 130 14.04 6.71 1.28
C VAL A 130 14.24 5.86 0.03
N LYS A 131 15.47 5.80 -0.46
CA LYS A 131 15.81 5.02 -1.65
C LYS A 131 15.59 3.51 -1.46
N THR A 132 15.73 3.00 -0.23
CA THR A 132 15.63 1.58 0.05
C THR A 132 15.14 1.37 1.48
N LEU A 133 14.13 0.52 1.64
CA LEU A 133 13.75 -0.06 2.92
C LEU A 133 14.56 -1.34 3.16
N HIS A 134 14.67 -1.73 4.41
CA HIS A 134 15.43 -2.92 4.83
C HIS A 134 14.53 -3.90 5.58
N GLY A 135 14.83 -5.19 5.42
CA GLY A 135 14.16 -6.23 6.16
C GLY A 135 14.33 -6.04 7.68
N ALA A 136 13.27 -6.33 8.43
CA ALA A 136 13.24 -6.20 9.88
C ALA A 136 12.20 -7.15 10.48
N ALA A 137 12.30 -7.40 11.79
CA ALA A 137 11.20 -8.03 12.54
C ALA A 137 10.13 -6.96 12.84
N VAL A 138 8.94 -7.15 12.29
CA VAL A 138 7.82 -6.23 12.40
C VAL A 138 6.56 -6.95 12.85
N GLN A 139 5.63 -6.23 13.48
CA GLN A 139 4.41 -6.80 14.03
C GLN A 139 3.17 -6.13 13.42
N ALA A 140 2.30 -6.94 12.83
CA ALA A 140 0.96 -6.50 12.46
C ALA A 140 0.10 -6.34 13.73
N GLN A 141 -0.52 -5.18 13.91
CA GLN A 141 -1.41 -4.87 15.03
C GLN A 141 -2.86 -4.75 14.57
N GLU A 142 -3.06 -4.62 13.26
CA GLU A 142 -4.37 -4.50 12.61
C GLU A 142 -4.24 -4.86 11.12
N LEU A 143 -5.39 -5.06 10.46
CA LEU A 143 -5.47 -5.57 9.10
C LEU A 143 -4.71 -4.70 8.07
N ARG A 144 -4.98 -3.39 8.03
CA ARG A 144 -4.46 -2.50 6.98
C ARG A 144 -2.98 -2.15 7.22
N GLY A 145 -2.60 -2.00 8.49
CA GLY A 145 -1.20 -1.86 8.88
C GLY A 145 -0.40 -3.10 8.54
N GLY A 146 -0.91 -4.29 8.84
CA GLY A 146 -0.26 -5.54 8.45
C GLY A 146 -0.06 -5.67 6.94
N ALA A 147 -1.07 -5.32 6.14
CA ALA A 147 -0.95 -5.29 4.68
C ALA A 147 0.13 -4.30 4.22
N SER A 148 0.22 -3.12 4.85
CA SER A 148 1.26 -2.13 4.51
C SER A 148 2.68 -2.64 4.81
N LEU A 149 2.85 -3.45 5.87
CA LEU A 149 4.14 -4.07 6.20
C LEU A 149 4.54 -5.14 5.18
N ILE A 150 3.59 -5.92 4.68
CA ILE A 150 3.83 -6.86 3.57
C ILE A 150 4.27 -6.10 2.32
N LEU A 151 3.56 -5.04 1.96
CA LEU A 151 3.94 -4.19 0.83
C LEU A 151 5.35 -3.63 0.99
N ALA A 152 5.68 -3.11 2.17
CA ALA A 152 7.02 -2.61 2.47
C ALA A 152 8.08 -3.71 2.33
N ALA A 153 7.78 -4.94 2.78
CA ALA A 153 8.67 -6.08 2.67
C ALA A 153 8.95 -6.48 1.21
N LEU A 154 7.94 -6.40 0.31
CA LEU A 154 8.12 -6.66 -1.12
C LEU A 154 9.12 -5.71 -1.78
N GLY A 155 9.24 -4.47 -1.29
CA GLY A 155 10.20 -3.48 -1.81
C GLY A 155 11.48 -3.35 -1.00
N ALA A 156 11.62 -4.08 0.12
CA ALA A 156 12.77 -3.99 1.02
C ALA A 156 13.93 -4.89 0.58
N LYS A 157 15.14 -4.54 1.00
CA LYS A 157 16.31 -5.42 0.89
C LYS A 157 16.48 -6.27 2.14
N GLY A 158 16.72 -7.55 1.97
CA GLY A 158 16.90 -8.50 3.07
C GLY A 158 15.60 -9.19 3.46
N VAL A 159 15.59 -9.84 4.61
CA VAL A 159 14.48 -10.65 5.10
C VAL A 159 13.64 -9.84 6.08
N THR A 160 12.33 -9.86 5.88
CA THR A 160 11.36 -9.30 6.84
C THR A 160 10.62 -10.45 7.53
N VAL A 161 10.55 -10.41 8.84
CA VAL A 161 9.74 -11.34 9.64
C VAL A 161 8.50 -10.59 10.11
N LEU A 162 7.32 -11.03 9.69
CA LEU A 162 6.04 -10.44 10.07
C LEU A 162 5.36 -11.31 11.13
N GLU A 163 5.23 -10.78 12.35
CA GLU A 163 4.40 -11.35 13.39
C GLU A 163 2.96 -10.83 13.30
N GLY A 164 2.00 -11.57 13.86
CA GLY A 164 0.59 -11.17 13.85
C GLY A 164 -0.09 -11.32 12.49
N TYR A 165 0.38 -12.20 11.61
CA TYR A 165 -0.18 -12.43 10.27
C TYR A 165 -1.68 -12.75 10.27
N SER A 166 -2.21 -13.32 11.36
CA SER A 166 -3.65 -13.58 11.54
C SER A 166 -4.54 -12.34 11.36
N PHE A 167 -4.03 -11.14 11.64
CA PHE A 167 -4.76 -9.90 11.36
C PHE A 167 -4.94 -9.67 9.86
N VAL A 168 -3.94 -10.01 9.05
CA VAL A 168 -3.97 -9.82 7.59
C VAL A 168 -4.87 -10.84 6.92
N GLN A 169 -4.87 -12.09 7.37
CA GLN A 169 -5.69 -13.17 6.81
C GLN A 169 -7.19 -12.87 6.81
N ARG A 170 -7.67 -12.07 7.75
CA ARG A 170 -9.10 -11.70 7.86
C ARG A 170 -9.66 -10.96 6.66
N GLY A 171 -8.81 -10.24 5.91
CA GLY A 171 -9.25 -9.42 4.77
C GLY A 171 -8.52 -9.70 3.46
N TYR A 172 -7.45 -10.49 3.49
CA TYR A 172 -6.62 -10.82 2.33
C TYR A 172 -6.43 -12.33 2.20
N CYS A 173 -7.51 -13.10 2.24
CA CYS A 173 -7.46 -14.55 2.16
C CYS A 173 -6.81 -15.11 0.88
N LEU A 174 -6.71 -14.32 -0.20
CA LEU A 174 -6.04 -14.71 -1.44
C LEU A 174 -4.51 -14.52 -1.42
N LEU A 175 -3.95 -13.79 -0.46
CA LEU A 175 -2.49 -13.72 -0.30
C LEU A 175 -1.88 -15.06 0.11
N TYR A 176 -2.68 -15.93 0.72
CA TYR A 176 -2.25 -17.28 1.11
C TYR A 176 -2.16 -18.25 -0.08
N THR A 177 -2.97 -18.06 -1.12
CA THR A 177 -3.00 -18.97 -2.29
C THR A 177 -1.85 -18.71 -3.29
N SER A 178 -1.21 -17.56 -3.25
CA SER A 178 -0.01 -17.30 -4.08
C SER A 178 1.25 -17.97 -3.53
N ASP A 179 1.34 -18.21 -2.22
CA ASP A 179 2.45 -18.94 -1.60
C ASP A 179 2.35 -20.46 -1.85
N ALA A 180 1.13 -21.01 -1.87
CA ALA A 180 0.90 -22.43 -2.11
C ALA A 180 1.21 -22.88 -3.57
N ALA A 181 1.34 -21.94 -4.50
CA ALA A 181 1.70 -22.26 -5.89
C ALA A 181 3.21 -22.45 -6.08
N ASP A 182 4.04 -21.95 -5.18
CA ASP A 182 5.51 -22.05 -5.27
C ASP A 182 6.05 -23.34 -4.61
N GLU A 183 5.29 -23.99 -3.74
CA GLU A 183 5.67 -25.26 -3.11
C GLU A 183 5.46 -26.49 -4.03
N GLY A 184 4.91 -26.31 -5.21
CA GLY A 184 4.59 -27.39 -6.18
C GLY A 184 5.66 -27.69 -7.24
N LEU A 185 6.82 -27.04 -7.20
CA LEU A 185 7.93 -27.24 -8.14
C LEU A 185 9.21 -27.66 -7.40
N GLY A 186 9.14 -28.77 -6.70
CA GLY A 186 10.29 -29.49 -6.16
C GLY A 186 10.41 -30.85 -6.81
#